data_780136b6eb3fd97454553ca8a2984aff
#
_entry.id   780136b6eb3fd97454553ca8a2984aff
#
_cell.length_a   1.000
_cell.length_b   1.000
_cell.length_c   1.000
_cell.angle_alpha   90.00
_cell.angle_beta   90.00
_cell.angle_gamma   90.00
#
_symmetry.space_group_name_H-M   'P 1'
#
loop_
_entity.id
_entity.type
_entity.pdbx_description
1 polymer ?
#
loop_
_entity_poly.entity_id
_entity_poly.type
_entity_poly.pdbx_seq_one_letter_code
_entity_poly.pdbx_strand_id
1 'polypeptide(L)'
;LGPRVAERIKDDIFRARLLPREPLIEAELAAAHGVSKTPVREALSSLARAGLVDLDPFRGARVRDFTADDVREIYEMRVLLEPFALEKAVPRMDENDRGLLSSLLDDADAAAERQDLYSLSGLNRAFHDALVARCGNGRIIQTMGQIQDQLRAIALRSWMLTPTYPREAEQHRRVAEAVASGDADRAADLLRDHIVGFKEQFVGAFGHGPSEEEAEQIRRR
;
A
#
# COMPACT_ATOMS: atom_id res chain seq x y z
N LEU A 1 22.10 -11.77 0.47
CA LEU A 1 22.12 -10.81 -0.67
C LEU A 1 20.73 -10.69 -1.28
N GLY A 2 20.01 -11.78 -1.57
CA GLY A 2 18.68 -11.76 -2.17
C GLY A 2 17.68 -10.85 -1.49
N PRO A 3 17.48 -10.90 -0.15
CA PRO A 3 16.57 -9.99 0.56
C PRO A 3 16.93 -8.51 0.40
N ARG A 4 18.23 -8.16 0.38
CA ARG A 4 18.66 -6.76 0.15
C ARG A 4 18.35 -6.28 -1.27
N VAL A 5 18.49 -7.15 -2.26
CA VAL A 5 18.13 -6.84 -3.65
C VAL A 5 16.61 -6.68 -3.78
N ALA A 6 15.82 -7.55 -3.12
CA ALA A 6 14.37 -7.44 -3.10
C ALA A 6 13.90 -6.08 -2.52
N GLU A 7 14.46 -5.66 -1.39
CA GLU A 7 14.11 -4.36 -0.79
C GLU A 7 14.48 -3.17 -1.70
N ARG A 8 15.60 -3.23 -2.42
CA ARG A 8 15.96 -2.17 -3.38
C ARG A 8 15.02 -2.12 -4.58
N ILE A 9 14.69 -3.27 -5.17
CA ILE A 9 13.74 -3.33 -6.29
C ILE A 9 12.36 -2.85 -5.82
N LYS A 10 11.93 -3.23 -4.62
CA LYS A 10 10.69 -2.77 -4.00
C LYS A 10 10.68 -1.26 -3.81
N ASP A 11 11.78 -0.69 -3.32
CA ASP A 11 11.94 0.77 -3.18
C ASP A 11 11.86 1.47 -4.55
N ASP A 12 12.47 0.91 -5.59
CA ASP A 12 12.40 1.47 -6.94
C ASP A 12 10.97 1.42 -7.52
N ILE A 13 10.18 0.38 -7.22
CA ILE A 13 8.75 0.30 -7.57
C ILE A 13 7.99 1.40 -6.84
N PHE A 14 8.17 1.56 -5.53
CA PHE A 14 7.45 2.57 -4.74
C PHE A 14 7.88 4.01 -5.05
N ARG A 15 9.08 4.22 -5.58
CA ARG A 15 9.54 5.53 -6.08
C ARG A 15 9.19 5.78 -7.54
N ALA A 16 8.41 4.90 -8.15
CA ALA A 16 8.05 4.95 -9.57
C ALA A 16 9.26 5.01 -10.54
N ARG A 17 10.41 4.48 -10.10
CA ARG A 17 11.58 4.26 -10.98
C ARG A 17 11.39 3.04 -11.87
N LEU A 18 10.63 2.06 -11.37
CA LEU A 18 10.16 0.88 -12.10
C LEU A 18 8.63 0.98 -12.19
N LEU A 19 8.12 1.08 -13.40
CA LEU A 19 6.71 1.32 -13.66
C LEU A 19 5.91 0.02 -13.82
N PRO A 20 4.58 0.02 -13.62
CA PRO A 20 3.73 -1.11 -13.93
C PRO A 20 3.97 -1.64 -15.36
N ARG A 21 3.99 -2.97 -15.51
CA ARG A 21 4.31 -3.73 -16.73
C ARG A 21 5.76 -3.65 -17.19
N GLU A 22 6.60 -2.86 -16.54
CA GLU A 22 8.01 -2.74 -16.91
C GLU A 22 8.73 -4.10 -16.75
N PRO A 23 9.48 -4.57 -17.75
CA PRO A 23 10.21 -5.82 -17.67
C PRO A 23 11.38 -5.69 -16.70
N LEU A 24 11.54 -6.69 -15.83
CA LEU A 24 12.61 -6.79 -14.85
C LEU A 24 13.68 -7.76 -15.35
N ILE A 25 14.65 -7.23 -16.12
CA ILE A 25 15.68 -8.03 -16.79
C ILE A 25 16.78 -8.39 -15.79
N GLU A 26 16.94 -9.70 -15.49
CA GLU A 26 17.89 -10.20 -14.49
C GLU A 26 19.33 -9.69 -14.70
N ALA A 27 19.78 -9.59 -15.95
CA ALA A 27 21.14 -9.14 -16.25
C ALA A 27 21.34 -7.64 -15.93
N GLU A 28 20.35 -6.82 -16.24
CA GLU A 28 20.35 -5.37 -15.96
C GLU A 28 20.28 -5.10 -14.47
N LEU A 29 19.36 -5.78 -13.76
CA LEU A 29 19.26 -5.69 -12.31
C LEU A 29 20.53 -6.17 -11.60
N ALA A 30 21.15 -7.26 -12.08
CA ALA A 30 22.41 -7.75 -11.54
C ALA A 30 23.54 -6.72 -11.70
N ALA A 31 23.65 -6.09 -12.87
CA ALA A 31 24.60 -5.02 -13.13
C ALA A 31 24.33 -3.78 -12.27
N ALA A 32 23.08 -3.33 -12.21
CA ALA A 32 22.68 -2.14 -11.43
C ALA A 32 22.93 -2.29 -9.92
N HIS A 33 22.76 -3.51 -9.39
CA HIS A 33 22.97 -3.79 -7.97
C HIS A 33 24.36 -4.36 -7.62
N GLY A 34 25.25 -4.56 -8.61
CA GLY A 34 26.62 -5.09 -8.41
C GLY A 34 26.62 -6.52 -7.84
N VAL A 35 25.70 -7.39 -8.29
CA VAL A 35 25.54 -8.75 -7.82
C VAL A 35 25.47 -9.76 -8.99
N SER A 36 25.53 -11.06 -8.70
CA SER A 36 25.23 -12.09 -9.70
C SER A 36 23.73 -12.24 -9.96
N LYS A 37 23.33 -13.00 -10.98
CA LYS A 37 21.91 -13.25 -11.31
C LYS A 37 21.17 -14.04 -10.24
N THR A 38 21.85 -14.91 -9.46
CA THR A 38 21.20 -15.75 -8.45
C THR A 38 20.45 -14.94 -7.39
N PRO A 39 21.06 -13.98 -6.67
CA PRO A 39 20.32 -13.15 -5.69
C PRO A 39 19.24 -12.29 -6.34
N VAL A 40 19.34 -11.95 -7.64
CA VAL A 40 18.26 -11.25 -8.37
C VAL A 40 17.06 -12.18 -8.56
N ARG A 41 17.26 -13.43 -8.97
CA ARG A 41 16.18 -14.43 -9.10
C ARG A 41 15.47 -14.68 -7.76
N GLU A 42 16.24 -14.83 -6.68
CA GLU A 42 15.69 -14.94 -5.32
C GLU A 42 14.84 -13.72 -4.95
N ALA A 43 15.34 -12.53 -5.26
CA ALA A 43 14.63 -11.27 -5.02
C ALA A 43 13.32 -11.21 -5.83
N LEU A 44 13.36 -11.48 -7.13
CA LEU A 44 12.18 -11.48 -8.00
C LEU A 44 11.15 -12.51 -7.55
N SER A 45 11.59 -13.72 -7.16
CA SER A 45 10.72 -14.75 -6.60
C SER A 45 10.08 -14.31 -5.28
N SER A 46 10.80 -13.56 -4.42
CA SER A 46 10.28 -13.01 -3.19
C SER A 46 9.23 -11.93 -3.46
N LEU A 47 9.51 -11.02 -4.40
CA LEU A 47 8.59 -9.95 -4.80
C LEU A 47 7.34 -10.49 -5.50
N ALA A 48 7.46 -11.60 -6.24
CA ALA A 48 6.32 -12.29 -6.83
C ALA A 48 5.40 -12.88 -5.74
N ARG A 49 5.97 -13.49 -4.70
CA ARG A 49 5.18 -13.94 -3.54
C ARG A 49 4.52 -12.78 -2.77
N ALA A 50 5.15 -11.62 -2.75
CA ALA A 50 4.56 -10.40 -2.19
C ALA A 50 3.51 -9.77 -3.12
N GLY A 51 3.35 -10.27 -4.36
CA GLY A 51 2.38 -9.77 -5.32
C GLY A 51 2.75 -8.43 -5.97
N LEU A 52 4.04 -8.05 -5.96
CA LEU A 52 4.55 -6.85 -6.63
C LEU A 52 5.12 -7.13 -8.02
N VAL A 53 5.42 -8.38 -8.32
CA VAL A 53 6.05 -8.82 -9.57
C VAL A 53 5.26 -10.00 -10.13
N ASP A 54 5.01 -9.98 -11.42
CA ASP A 54 4.48 -11.11 -12.17
C ASP A 54 5.63 -11.89 -12.79
N LEU A 55 5.66 -13.20 -12.57
CA LEU A 55 6.62 -14.12 -13.18
C LEU A 55 5.92 -14.95 -14.25
N ASP A 56 6.33 -14.77 -15.50
CA ASP A 56 5.86 -15.56 -16.63
C ASP A 56 7.01 -16.44 -17.14
N PRO A 57 6.82 -17.78 -17.26
CA PRO A 57 7.87 -18.69 -17.73
C PRO A 57 8.43 -18.34 -19.11
N PHE A 58 7.63 -17.67 -19.96
CA PHE A 58 7.98 -17.33 -21.34
C PHE A 58 8.34 -15.87 -21.53
N ARG A 59 7.84 -14.97 -20.65
CA ARG A 59 7.99 -13.51 -20.77
C ARG A 59 8.89 -12.90 -19.71
N GLY A 60 9.37 -13.72 -18.75
CA GLY A 60 10.22 -13.28 -17.66
C GLY A 60 9.45 -12.56 -16.54
N ALA A 61 10.16 -11.73 -15.79
CA ALA A 61 9.61 -10.96 -14.67
C ALA A 61 9.17 -9.56 -15.11
N ARG A 62 8.09 -9.04 -14.51
CA ARG A 62 7.59 -7.67 -14.74
C ARG A 62 7.05 -7.09 -13.45
N VAL A 63 7.07 -5.77 -13.33
CA VAL A 63 6.32 -5.08 -12.27
C VAL A 63 4.82 -5.35 -12.46
N ARG A 64 4.14 -5.78 -11.39
CA ARG A 64 2.70 -6.06 -11.45
C ARG A 64 1.90 -4.82 -11.76
N ASP A 65 0.95 -4.96 -12.66
CA ASP A 65 -0.07 -3.98 -12.95
C ASP A 65 -1.40 -4.44 -12.36
N PHE A 66 -1.82 -3.79 -11.28
CA PHE A 66 -3.06 -4.16 -10.58
C PHE A 66 -4.27 -3.82 -11.43
N THR A 67 -5.10 -4.82 -11.69
CA THR A 67 -6.39 -4.68 -12.37
C THR A 67 -7.48 -4.21 -11.41
N ALA A 68 -8.61 -3.76 -11.97
CA ALA A 68 -9.80 -3.44 -11.16
C ALA A 68 -10.28 -4.66 -10.34
N ASP A 69 -10.13 -5.86 -10.88
CA ASP A 69 -10.49 -7.11 -10.19
C ASP A 69 -9.53 -7.40 -9.02
N ASP A 70 -8.23 -7.25 -9.21
CA ASP A 70 -7.24 -7.36 -8.11
C ASP A 70 -7.60 -6.42 -6.95
N VAL A 71 -7.90 -5.17 -7.28
CA VAL A 71 -8.26 -4.16 -6.26
C VAL A 71 -9.57 -4.53 -5.57
N ARG A 72 -10.59 -4.94 -6.33
CA ARG A 72 -11.86 -5.37 -5.75
C ARG A 72 -11.65 -6.50 -4.74
N GLU A 73 -10.92 -7.55 -5.10
CA GLU A 73 -10.69 -8.72 -4.24
C GLU A 73 -9.90 -8.37 -2.97
N ILE A 74 -8.83 -7.59 -3.11
CA ILE A 74 -8.01 -7.13 -1.97
C ILE A 74 -8.85 -6.24 -1.03
N TYR A 75 -9.65 -5.32 -1.57
CA TYR A 75 -10.43 -4.41 -0.75
C TYR A 75 -11.68 -5.06 -0.13
N GLU A 76 -12.26 -6.08 -0.74
CA GLU A 76 -13.31 -6.90 -0.10
C GLU A 76 -12.78 -7.60 1.16
N MET A 77 -11.55 -8.12 1.10
CA MET A 77 -10.89 -8.70 2.28
C MET A 77 -10.63 -7.63 3.34
N ARG A 78 -10.18 -6.43 2.98
CA ARG A 78 -9.99 -5.31 3.91
C ARG A 78 -11.27 -4.92 4.62
N VAL A 79 -12.36 -4.76 3.88
CA VAL A 79 -13.70 -4.40 4.41
C VAL A 79 -14.18 -5.40 5.47
N LEU A 80 -13.84 -6.68 5.31
CA LEU A 80 -14.19 -7.73 6.27
C LEU A 80 -13.28 -7.74 7.50
N LEU A 81 -11.98 -7.54 7.31
CA LEU A 81 -10.99 -7.77 8.36
C LEU A 81 -10.63 -6.52 9.17
N GLU A 82 -10.40 -5.37 8.51
CA GLU A 82 -9.91 -4.18 9.19
C GLU A 82 -10.92 -3.57 10.18
N PRO A 83 -12.21 -3.35 9.82
CA PRO A 83 -13.19 -2.82 10.76
C PRO A 83 -13.41 -3.76 11.96
N PHE A 84 -13.49 -5.08 11.72
CA PHE A 84 -13.59 -6.06 12.79
C PHE A 84 -12.36 -6.02 13.72
N ALA A 85 -11.15 -5.93 13.15
CA ALA A 85 -9.93 -5.85 13.92
C ALA A 85 -9.86 -4.55 14.74
N LEU A 86 -10.27 -3.41 14.14
CA LEU A 86 -10.29 -2.10 14.82
C LEU A 86 -11.25 -2.11 16.00
N GLU A 87 -12.47 -2.64 15.83
CA GLU A 87 -13.45 -2.80 16.93
C GLU A 87 -12.85 -3.53 18.13
N LYS A 88 -12.05 -4.60 17.87
CA LYS A 88 -11.35 -5.34 18.94
C LYS A 88 -10.10 -4.65 19.47
N ALA A 89 -9.48 -3.78 18.67
CA ALA A 89 -8.26 -3.06 19.03
C ALA A 89 -8.56 -1.87 19.96
N VAL A 90 -9.58 -1.05 19.66
CA VAL A 90 -9.89 0.19 20.39
C VAL A 90 -9.94 0.04 21.89
N PRO A 91 -10.64 -0.98 22.50
CA PRO A 91 -10.64 -1.16 23.94
C PRO A 91 -9.28 -1.55 24.56
N ARG A 92 -8.30 -1.93 23.73
CA ARG A 92 -6.96 -2.36 24.15
C ARG A 92 -5.87 -1.34 23.87
N MET A 93 -6.21 -0.24 23.20
CA MET A 93 -5.28 0.85 22.89
C MET A 93 -5.03 1.72 24.12
N ASP A 94 -3.77 1.95 24.42
CA ASP A 94 -3.33 2.91 25.43
C ASP A 94 -3.13 4.32 24.82
N GLU A 95 -2.64 5.25 25.65
CA GLU A 95 -2.39 6.64 25.22
C GLU A 95 -1.26 6.72 24.16
N ASN A 96 -0.25 5.85 24.26
CA ASN A 96 0.83 5.80 23.28
C ASN A 96 0.33 5.32 21.90
N ASP A 97 -0.55 4.30 21.87
CA ASP A 97 -1.15 3.82 20.64
C ASP A 97 -1.96 4.95 19.95
N ARG A 98 -2.75 5.71 20.74
CA ARG A 98 -3.55 6.83 20.23
C ARG A 98 -2.67 8.00 19.78
N GLY A 99 -1.62 8.32 20.53
CA GLY A 99 -0.62 9.31 20.17
C GLY A 99 0.12 8.97 18.89
N LEU A 100 0.42 7.69 18.66
CA LEU A 100 1.02 7.21 17.42
C LEU A 100 0.12 7.49 16.21
N LEU A 101 -1.19 7.22 16.30
CA LEU A 101 -2.13 7.51 15.21
C LEU A 101 -2.14 9.00 14.85
N SER A 102 -2.16 9.90 15.84
CA SER A 102 -2.08 11.34 15.61
C SER A 102 -0.77 11.74 14.91
N SER A 103 0.37 11.26 15.43
CA SER A 103 1.68 11.56 14.84
C SER A 103 1.79 11.08 13.39
N LEU A 104 1.27 9.91 13.07
CA LEU A 104 1.28 9.38 11.70
C LEU A 104 0.46 10.24 10.74
N LEU A 105 -0.65 10.83 11.20
CA LEU A 105 -1.47 11.73 10.39
C LEU A 105 -0.76 13.08 10.18
N ASP A 106 -0.14 13.64 11.22
CA ASP A 106 0.62 14.90 11.11
C ASP A 106 1.81 14.74 10.14
N ASP A 107 2.55 13.63 10.24
CA ASP A 107 3.64 13.31 9.32
C ASP A 107 3.15 13.11 7.88
N ALA A 108 1.97 12.49 7.72
CA ALA A 108 1.36 12.28 6.40
C ALA A 108 0.93 13.60 5.76
N ASP A 109 0.39 14.55 6.53
CA ASP A 109 0.08 15.89 6.03
C ASP A 109 1.33 16.63 5.59
N ALA A 110 2.40 16.57 6.39
CA ALA A 110 3.68 17.16 6.03
C ALA A 110 4.30 16.52 4.78
N ALA A 111 4.11 15.21 4.57
CA ALA A 111 4.54 14.54 3.34
C ALA A 111 3.68 14.97 2.13
N ALA A 112 2.37 15.13 2.32
CA ALA A 112 1.46 15.59 1.28
C ALA A 112 1.77 17.03 0.82
N GLU A 113 2.05 17.95 1.76
CA GLU A 113 2.46 19.32 1.46
C GLU A 113 3.74 19.37 0.62
N ARG A 114 4.69 18.44 0.85
CA ARG A 114 5.92 18.31 0.07
C ARG A 114 5.74 17.52 -1.23
N GLN A 115 4.54 17.02 -1.51
CA GLN A 115 4.24 16.12 -2.63
C GLN A 115 5.11 14.84 -2.61
N ASP A 116 5.56 14.41 -1.44
CA ASP A 116 6.34 13.20 -1.26
C ASP A 116 5.42 11.97 -1.15
N LEU A 117 4.95 11.51 -2.31
CA LEU A 117 4.05 10.36 -2.39
C LEU A 117 4.67 9.07 -1.83
N TYR A 118 6.00 8.94 -1.91
CA TYR A 118 6.69 7.78 -1.35
C TYR A 118 6.55 7.72 0.17
N SER A 119 6.88 8.81 0.86
CA SER A 119 6.70 8.90 2.33
C SER A 119 5.24 8.80 2.71
N LEU A 120 4.36 9.52 2.00
CA LEU A 120 2.92 9.51 2.22
C LEU A 120 2.33 8.10 2.17
N SER A 121 2.71 7.29 1.17
CA SER A 121 2.22 5.91 1.06
C SER A 121 2.70 5.00 2.19
N GLY A 122 3.91 5.23 2.68
CA GLY A 122 4.46 4.53 3.83
C GLY A 122 3.72 4.88 5.12
N LEU A 123 3.41 6.16 5.32
CA LEU A 123 2.68 6.67 6.50
C LEU A 123 1.22 6.21 6.48
N ASN A 124 0.57 6.24 5.33
CA ASN A 124 -0.78 5.68 5.15
C ASN A 124 -0.84 4.19 5.55
N ARG A 125 0.14 3.41 5.09
CA ARG A 125 0.27 2.01 5.50
C ARG A 125 0.44 1.89 7.01
N ALA A 126 1.38 2.64 7.61
CA ALA A 126 1.66 2.59 9.03
C ALA A 126 0.43 2.96 9.87
N PHE A 127 -0.40 3.90 9.42
CA PHE A 127 -1.65 4.25 10.05
C PHE A 127 -2.62 3.06 10.10
N HIS A 128 -2.89 2.41 8.96
CA HIS A 128 -3.76 1.23 8.92
C HIS A 128 -3.21 0.06 9.75
N ASP A 129 -1.89 -0.17 9.76
CA ASP A 129 -1.26 -1.18 10.59
C ASP A 129 -1.46 -0.89 12.09
N ALA A 130 -1.31 0.38 12.50
CA ALA A 130 -1.49 0.81 13.88
C ALA A 130 -2.95 0.66 14.35
N LEU A 131 -3.94 0.92 13.49
CA LEU A 131 -5.36 0.74 13.80
C LEU A 131 -5.70 -0.70 14.23
N VAL A 132 -5.06 -1.70 13.64
CA VAL A 132 -5.39 -3.11 13.89
C VAL A 132 -4.40 -3.82 14.82
N ALA A 133 -3.29 -3.19 15.19
CA ALA A 133 -2.18 -3.82 15.92
C ALA A 133 -2.60 -4.44 17.26
N ARG A 134 -3.56 -3.81 17.95
CA ARG A 134 -4.07 -4.28 19.27
C ARG A 134 -5.30 -5.19 19.17
N CYS A 135 -5.69 -5.67 18.00
CA CYS A 135 -6.90 -6.49 17.83
C CYS A 135 -6.86 -7.84 18.58
N GLY A 136 -5.67 -8.32 18.97
CA GLY A 136 -5.49 -9.58 19.68
C GLY A 136 -5.64 -10.83 18.81
N ASN A 137 -5.77 -10.68 17.50
CA ASN A 137 -5.84 -11.78 16.54
C ASN A 137 -4.62 -11.78 15.62
N GLY A 138 -3.58 -12.55 15.99
CA GLY A 138 -2.34 -12.64 15.20
C GLY A 138 -2.54 -13.16 13.77
N ARG A 139 -3.63 -13.90 13.49
CA ARG A 139 -3.93 -14.36 12.12
C ARG A 139 -4.40 -13.21 11.24
N ILE A 140 -5.25 -12.33 11.76
CA ILE A 140 -5.66 -11.13 11.01
C ILE A 140 -4.44 -10.26 10.72
N ILE A 141 -3.61 -9.96 11.75
CA ILE A 141 -2.39 -9.15 11.60
C ILE A 141 -1.47 -9.74 10.53
N GLN A 142 -1.24 -11.07 10.57
CA GLN A 142 -0.42 -11.77 9.59
C GLN A 142 -1.01 -11.68 8.17
N THR A 143 -2.31 -11.90 8.01
CA THR A 143 -2.99 -11.86 6.72
C THR A 143 -2.93 -10.44 6.13
N MET A 144 -3.22 -9.42 6.94
CA MET A 144 -3.10 -8.03 6.53
C MET A 144 -1.67 -7.68 6.14
N GLY A 145 -0.67 -8.15 6.91
CA GLY A 145 0.74 -7.96 6.61
C GLY A 145 1.18 -8.52 5.25
N GLN A 146 0.54 -9.60 4.76
CA GLN A 146 0.88 -10.22 3.47
C GLN A 146 0.48 -9.38 2.25
N ILE A 147 -0.52 -8.49 2.38
CA ILE A 147 -1.02 -7.65 1.28
C ILE A 147 -0.55 -6.19 1.37
N GLN A 148 0.21 -5.84 2.41
CA GLN A 148 0.60 -4.46 2.67
C GLN A 148 1.39 -3.80 1.53
N ASP A 149 2.32 -4.53 0.92
CA ASP A 149 3.09 -4.02 -0.20
C ASP A 149 2.22 -3.79 -1.43
N GLN A 150 1.20 -4.64 -1.66
CA GLN A 150 0.22 -4.46 -2.74
C GLN A 150 -0.65 -3.24 -2.48
N LEU A 151 -1.16 -3.07 -1.25
CA LEU A 151 -1.95 -1.89 -0.87
C LEU A 151 -1.18 -0.59 -1.04
N ARG A 152 0.10 -0.59 -0.69
CA ARG A 152 0.99 0.56 -0.90
C ARG A 152 1.16 0.88 -2.38
N ALA A 153 1.39 -0.11 -3.23
CA ALA A 153 1.52 0.07 -4.68
C ALA A 153 0.21 0.59 -5.30
N ILE A 154 -0.95 0.07 -4.87
CA ILE A 154 -2.27 0.50 -5.30
C ILE A 154 -2.52 1.97 -4.91
N ALA A 155 -2.26 2.34 -3.66
CA ALA A 155 -2.45 3.72 -3.18
C ALA A 155 -1.56 4.71 -3.95
N LEU A 156 -0.27 4.40 -4.10
CA LEU A 156 0.67 5.22 -4.88
C LEU A 156 0.16 5.46 -6.29
N ARG A 157 -0.23 4.39 -6.99
CA ARG A 157 -0.76 4.50 -8.34
C ARG A 157 -2.02 5.36 -8.39
N SER A 158 -2.94 5.20 -7.44
CA SER A 158 -4.15 6.01 -7.35
C SER A 158 -3.82 7.50 -7.24
N TRP A 159 -2.94 7.87 -6.31
CA TRP A 159 -2.58 9.27 -6.07
C TRP A 159 -1.77 9.91 -7.21
N MET A 160 -1.00 9.11 -7.95
CA MET A 160 -0.31 9.59 -9.16
C MET A 160 -1.28 9.97 -10.27
N LEU A 161 -2.41 9.28 -10.39
CA LEU A 161 -3.43 9.52 -11.40
C LEU A 161 -4.47 10.55 -10.94
N THR A 162 -4.89 10.47 -9.69
CA THR A 162 -5.91 11.34 -9.11
C THR A 162 -5.53 11.68 -7.67
N PRO A 163 -5.27 12.95 -7.33
CA PRO A 163 -4.83 13.33 -5.99
C PRO A 163 -5.99 13.30 -4.98
N THR A 164 -6.33 12.10 -4.51
CA THR A 164 -7.46 11.85 -3.59
C THR A 164 -7.09 11.97 -2.13
N TYR A 165 -5.80 12.02 -1.83
CA TYR A 165 -5.29 12.02 -0.45
C TYR A 165 -5.92 13.07 0.49
N PRO A 166 -6.20 14.33 0.11
CA PRO A 166 -6.80 15.29 1.04
C PRO A 166 -8.15 14.82 1.62
N ARG A 167 -8.95 14.12 0.81
CA ARG A 167 -10.22 13.53 1.26
C ARG A 167 -9.97 12.31 2.16
N GLU A 168 -9.00 11.49 1.82
CA GLU A 168 -8.62 10.31 2.61
C GLU A 168 -8.07 10.73 3.99
N ALA A 169 -7.23 11.79 4.03
CA ALA A 169 -6.71 12.36 5.27
C ALA A 169 -7.81 12.79 6.23
N GLU A 170 -8.86 13.46 5.73
CA GLU A 170 -10.01 13.84 6.54
C GLU A 170 -10.76 12.62 7.08
N GLN A 171 -10.92 11.57 6.26
CA GLN A 171 -11.53 10.32 6.71
C GLN A 171 -10.70 9.64 7.79
N HIS A 172 -9.37 9.60 7.63
CA HIS A 172 -8.45 9.03 8.63
C HIS A 172 -8.52 9.80 9.96
N ARG A 173 -8.59 11.14 9.93
CA ARG A 173 -8.76 11.95 11.16
C ARG A 173 -10.04 11.59 11.90
N ARG A 174 -11.16 11.45 11.18
CA ARG A 174 -12.43 11.05 11.79
C ARG A 174 -12.35 9.66 12.43
N VAL A 175 -11.63 8.71 11.82
CA VAL A 175 -11.36 7.39 12.43
C VAL A 175 -10.54 7.56 13.71
N ALA A 176 -9.44 8.33 13.65
CA ALA A 176 -8.58 8.57 14.82
C ALA A 176 -9.30 9.27 15.97
N GLU A 177 -10.21 10.21 15.69
CA GLU A 177 -11.06 10.88 16.70
C GLU A 177 -12.01 9.87 17.37
N ALA A 178 -12.63 8.97 16.61
CA ALA A 178 -13.47 7.91 17.17
C ALA A 178 -12.67 6.95 18.04
N VAL A 179 -11.43 6.59 17.61
CA VAL A 179 -10.48 5.81 18.43
C VAL A 179 -10.11 6.54 19.71
N ALA A 180 -9.82 7.84 19.64
CA ALA A 180 -9.45 8.67 20.79
C ALA A 180 -10.58 8.76 21.81
N SER A 181 -11.83 8.85 21.36
CA SER A 181 -13.01 8.84 22.24
C SER A 181 -13.36 7.46 22.80
N GLY A 182 -12.70 6.38 22.33
CA GLY A 182 -12.99 5.00 22.72
C GLY A 182 -14.25 4.41 22.10
N ASP A 183 -14.83 5.07 21.08
CA ASP A 183 -16.01 4.61 20.36
C ASP A 183 -15.62 3.60 19.26
N ALA A 184 -15.54 2.33 19.66
CA ALA A 184 -15.05 1.24 18.79
C ALA A 184 -15.98 1.00 17.60
N ASP A 185 -17.30 1.03 17.82
CA ASP A 185 -18.29 0.79 16.77
C ASP A 185 -18.22 1.90 15.71
N ARG A 186 -18.19 3.15 16.14
CA ARG A 186 -18.07 4.29 15.24
C ARG A 186 -16.73 4.29 14.48
N ALA A 187 -15.61 3.94 15.14
CA ALA A 187 -14.32 3.84 14.47
C ALA A 187 -14.34 2.77 13.38
N ALA A 188 -14.93 1.61 13.66
CA ALA A 188 -15.07 0.51 12.71
C ALA A 188 -15.95 0.89 11.51
N ASP A 189 -17.07 1.57 11.73
CA ASP A 189 -17.97 2.02 10.66
C ASP A 189 -17.30 3.07 9.77
N LEU A 190 -16.63 4.06 10.36
CA LEU A 190 -15.88 5.09 9.62
C LEU A 190 -14.75 4.47 8.78
N LEU A 191 -14.05 3.48 9.32
CA LEU A 191 -12.98 2.78 8.59
C LEU A 191 -13.57 1.95 7.43
N ARG A 192 -14.72 1.29 7.64
CA ARG A 192 -15.42 0.56 6.57
C ARG A 192 -15.81 1.50 5.43
N ASP A 193 -16.41 2.64 5.75
CA ASP A 193 -16.84 3.63 4.76
C ASP A 193 -15.65 4.18 3.97
N HIS A 194 -14.53 4.46 4.65
CA HIS A 194 -13.28 4.87 4.02
C HIS A 194 -12.78 3.81 3.00
N ILE A 195 -12.68 2.54 3.41
CA ILE A 195 -12.18 1.46 2.56
C ILE A 195 -13.11 1.22 1.35
N VAL A 196 -14.44 1.23 1.56
CA VAL A 196 -15.44 1.09 0.49
C VAL A 196 -15.35 2.25 -0.48
N GLY A 197 -15.30 3.47 0.02
CA GLY A 197 -15.23 4.68 -0.81
C GLY A 197 -13.99 4.72 -1.70
N PHE A 198 -12.83 4.31 -1.17
CA PHE A 198 -11.60 4.17 -1.98
C PHE A 198 -11.74 3.09 -3.04
N LYS A 199 -12.26 1.90 -2.68
CA LYS A 199 -12.49 0.80 -3.63
C LYS A 199 -13.35 1.25 -4.81
N GLU A 200 -14.49 1.89 -4.56
CA GLU A 200 -15.40 2.33 -5.60
C GLU A 200 -14.76 3.36 -6.54
N GLN A 201 -14.04 4.31 -5.97
CA GLN A 201 -13.34 5.33 -6.73
C GLN A 201 -12.24 4.71 -7.60
N PHE A 202 -11.45 3.78 -7.04
CA PHE A 202 -10.37 3.13 -7.77
C PHE A 202 -10.89 2.24 -8.91
N VAL A 203 -11.86 1.38 -8.63
CA VAL A 203 -12.44 0.49 -9.65
C VAL A 203 -13.06 1.30 -10.80
N GLY A 204 -13.67 2.44 -10.50
CA GLY A 204 -14.19 3.37 -11.51
C GLY A 204 -13.09 4.00 -12.39
N ALA A 205 -11.93 4.29 -11.81
CA ALA A 205 -10.82 4.94 -12.53
C ALA A 205 -9.94 3.96 -13.35
N PHE A 206 -9.85 2.69 -12.94
CA PHE A 206 -8.87 1.72 -13.43
C PHE A 206 -9.40 0.69 -14.43
N GLY A 207 -10.63 0.82 -14.92
CA GLY A 207 -11.14 -0.01 -16.01
C GLY A 207 -10.30 0.07 -17.31
N HIS A 208 -9.36 1.02 -17.36
CA HIS A 208 -8.43 1.23 -18.47
C HIS A 208 -7.03 1.42 -17.88
N GLY A 209 -6.07 0.58 -18.25
CA GLY A 209 -4.66 0.75 -17.85
C GLY A 209 -4.13 2.14 -18.30
N PRO A 210 -3.03 2.65 -17.68
CA PRO A 210 -2.49 3.94 -18.08
C PRO A 210 -2.19 3.94 -19.57
N SER A 211 -2.63 4.99 -20.28
CA SER A 211 -2.24 5.23 -21.65
C SER A 211 -0.73 5.47 -21.73
N GLU A 212 -0.11 5.32 -22.91
CA GLU A 212 1.31 5.65 -23.10
C GLU A 212 1.63 7.11 -22.68
N GLU A 213 0.69 8.03 -22.88
CA GLU A 213 0.79 9.43 -22.43
C GLU A 213 0.81 9.57 -20.91
N GLU A 214 -0.03 8.83 -20.20
CA GLU A 214 -0.04 8.81 -18.72
C GLU A 214 1.25 8.23 -18.14
N ALA A 215 1.79 7.17 -18.74
CA ALA A 215 3.08 6.58 -18.34
C ALA A 215 4.23 7.59 -18.55
N GLU A 216 4.20 8.38 -19.62
CA GLU A 216 5.21 9.41 -19.88
C GLU A 216 5.08 10.60 -18.92
N GLN A 217 3.87 10.98 -18.55
CA GLN A 217 3.60 12.06 -17.59
C GLN A 217 4.06 11.69 -16.17
N ILE A 218 3.94 10.41 -15.80
CA ILE A 218 4.45 9.85 -14.54
C ILE A 218 5.98 9.92 -14.48
N ARG A 219 6.69 9.65 -15.59
CA ARG A 219 8.15 9.71 -15.67
C ARG A 219 8.72 11.13 -15.57
N ARG A 220 7.91 12.15 -15.85
CA ARG A 220 8.34 13.57 -15.84
C ARG A 220 8.14 14.28 -14.49
N ARG A 221 7.48 13.63 -13.53
CA ARG A 221 7.27 14.13 -12.16
C ARG A 221 8.23 13.45 -11.18
#